data_8fd4356be601a952d2c4e8441075f798
#
_entry.id   8fd4356be601a952d2c4e8441075f798
#
_cell.length_a   1.000
_cell.length_b   1.000
_cell.length_c   1.000
_cell.angle_alpha   90.00
_cell.angle_beta   90.00
_cell.angle_gamma   90.00
#
_symmetry.space_group_name_H-M   'P 1'
#
loop_
_entity.id
_entity.type
_entity.pdbx_description
1 polymer ?
#
loop_
_entity_poly.entity_id
_entity_poly.type
_entity_poly.pdbx_seq_one_letter_code
_entity_poly.pdbx_strand_id
1 'polypeptide(L)'
;ILKLKGTWRANDYNELCFEVSLRKGPPETYTFKGSWKLNNNQQIEYTSEDGRDTLTFKGYWDISSANRLVYMLEGSSTSRFEFKVQLESPILYPKKGEIRYRIGVGIRQSRLTAGGQIIILYGEWKFGRDLGLTFQMDYGQGKVRAIEFGAEVTFGRNKVILALKNELDEPLGITLTMTHKFLEHLDAEAF
;
A
#
# COMPACT_ATOMS: atom_id res chain seq x y z
N ILE A 1 -18.54 8.66 19.89
CA ILE A 1 -17.25 9.06 19.33
C ILE A 1 -17.20 10.56 19.37
N LEU A 2 -16.21 11.13 20.05
CA LEU A 2 -15.90 12.55 20.01
C LEU A 2 -14.76 12.76 19.00
N LYS A 3 -14.90 13.70 18.05
CA LYS A 3 -13.86 14.03 17.09
C LYS A 3 -13.58 15.53 17.12
N LEU A 4 -12.31 15.86 17.21
CA LEU A 4 -11.80 17.23 17.08
C LEU A 4 -10.86 17.26 15.87
N LYS A 5 -11.11 18.17 14.93
CA LYS A 5 -10.27 18.41 13.77
C LYS A 5 -9.84 19.85 13.72
N GLY A 6 -8.61 20.07 13.31
CA GLY A 6 -8.08 21.41 13.10
C GLY A 6 -7.12 21.43 11.92
N THR A 7 -7.02 22.57 11.30
CA THR A 7 -6.06 22.85 10.22
C THR A 7 -5.37 24.17 10.51
N TRP A 8 -4.06 24.15 10.45
CA TRP A 8 -3.23 25.34 10.49
C TRP A 8 -2.44 25.44 9.18
N ARG A 9 -2.50 26.59 8.55
CA ARG A 9 -1.84 26.83 7.28
C ARG A 9 -0.83 27.96 7.44
N ALA A 10 0.44 27.66 7.22
CA ALA A 10 1.52 28.65 7.28
C ALA A 10 1.62 29.45 5.96
N ASN A 11 1.39 28.76 4.82
CA ASN A 11 1.33 29.33 3.47
C ASN A 11 0.61 28.33 2.55
N ASP A 12 0.54 28.61 1.23
CA ASP A 12 -0.17 27.77 0.26
C ASP A 12 0.41 26.33 0.14
N TYR A 13 1.66 26.13 0.60
CA TYR A 13 2.37 24.85 0.45
C TYR A 13 2.58 24.13 1.79
N ASN A 14 2.47 24.83 2.93
CA ASN A 14 2.70 24.25 4.24
C ASN A 14 1.42 24.26 5.07
N GLU A 15 0.89 23.09 5.29
CA GLU A 15 -0.35 22.87 6.03
C GLU A 15 -0.17 21.77 7.06
N LEU A 16 -0.55 22.05 8.31
CA LEU A 16 -0.67 21.07 9.38
C LEU A 16 -2.15 20.79 9.65
N CYS A 17 -2.55 19.57 9.43
CA CYS A 17 -3.86 19.08 9.80
C CYS A 17 -3.72 18.14 11.01
N PHE A 18 -4.67 18.20 11.94
CA PHE A 18 -4.73 17.25 13.02
C PHE A 18 -6.17 16.75 13.24
N GLU A 19 -6.27 15.51 13.68
CA GLU A 19 -7.52 14.88 14.12
C GLU A 19 -7.27 14.18 15.45
N VAL A 20 -8.06 14.50 16.45
CA VAL A 20 -8.12 13.74 17.71
C VAL A 20 -9.47 13.06 17.76
N SER A 21 -9.50 11.77 17.96
CA SER A 21 -10.72 11.02 18.16
C SER A 21 -10.67 10.24 19.47
N LEU A 22 -11.76 10.33 20.21
CA LEU A 22 -12.00 9.55 21.42
C LEU A 22 -13.17 8.60 21.16
N ARG A 23 -12.94 7.32 21.30
CA ARG A 23 -13.99 6.30 21.31
C ARG A 23 -14.28 5.92 22.77
N LYS A 24 -15.45 6.33 23.27
CA LYS A 24 -15.94 5.90 24.57
C LYS A 24 -16.45 4.45 24.48
N GLY A 25 -15.96 3.61 25.33
CA GLY A 25 -16.31 2.19 25.47
C GLY A 25 -15.13 1.44 26.10
N PRO A 26 -15.35 0.33 26.83
CA PRO A 26 -14.24 -0.44 27.37
C PRO A 26 -13.54 -1.27 26.27
N PRO A 27 -12.23 -1.05 26.00
CA PRO A 27 -11.39 0.03 26.53
C PRO A 27 -11.65 1.38 25.82
N GLU A 28 -11.43 2.50 26.53
CA GLU A 28 -11.40 3.81 25.90
C GLU A 28 -10.17 3.92 25.00
N THR A 29 -10.34 4.31 23.73
CA THR A 29 -9.25 4.44 22.79
C THR A 29 -9.10 5.89 22.35
N TYR A 30 -7.87 6.38 22.39
CA TYR A 30 -7.48 7.70 21.90
C TYR A 30 -6.67 7.53 20.64
N THR A 31 -7.10 8.19 19.56
CA THR A 31 -6.34 8.26 18.33
C THR A 31 -6.00 9.69 18.04
N PHE A 32 -4.72 9.99 17.87
CA PHE A 32 -4.23 11.26 17.38
C PHE A 32 -3.63 11.04 15.98
N LYS A 33 -4.04 11.87 15.03
CA LYS A 33 -3.47 11.90 13.68
C LYS A 33 -3.02 13.30 13.36
N GLY A 34 -1.78 13.46 12.96
CA GLY A 34 -1.22 14.69 12.45
C GLY A 34 -0.70 14.49 11.02
N SER A 35 -0.90 15.47 10.18
CA SER A 35 -0.40 15.46 8.81
C SER A 35 0.18 16.81 8.50
N TRP A 36 1.46 16.85 8.15
CA TRP A 36 2.16 18.06 7.75
C TRP A 36 2.54 17.96 6.27
N LYS A 37 1.88 18.75 5.48
CA LYS A 37 2.17 18.93 4.08
C LYS A 37 3.30 19.93 3.92
N LEU A 38 4.47 19.46 3.48
CA LEU A 38 5.67 20.30 3.28
C LEU A 38 5.60 21.08 1.96
N ASN A 39 5.01 20.45 0.95
CA ASN A 39 4.72 21.03 -0.37
C ASN A 39 3.65 20.16 -1.04
N ASN A 40 3.34 20.43 -2.31
CA ASN A 40 2.31 19.67 -3.03
C ASN A 40 2.60 18.17 -3.18
N ASN A 41 3.87 17.77 -3.05
CA ASN A 41 4.33 16.43 -3.37
C ASN A 41 4.89 15.68 -2.16
N GLN A 42 5.06 16.34 -1.00
CA GLN A 42 5.72 15.77 0.16
C GLN A 42 4.90 16.00 1.43
N GLN A 43 4.80 14.97 2.24
CA GLN A 43 3.98 14.97 3.43
C GLN A 43 4.62 14.12 4.54
N ILE A 44 4.50 14.61 5.79
CA ILE A 44 4.79 13.85 7.01
C ILE A 44 3.46 13.54 7.67
N GLU A 45 3.25 12.30 8.04
CA GLU A 45 2.09 11.84 8.81
C GLU A 45 2.57 11.25 10.14
N TYR A 46 1.89 11.60 11.21
CA TYR A 46 2.07 11.00 12.52
C TYR A 46 0.72 10.46 13.01
N THR A 47 0.72 9.24 13.48
CA THR A 47 -0.46 8.61 14.08
C THR A 47 -0.05 8.02 15.42
N SER A 48 -0.80 8.33 16.47
CA SER A 48 -0.71 7.70 17.78
C SER A 48 -2.05 7.06 18.10
N GLU A 49 -2.07 5.75 18.33
CA GLU A 49 -3.26 4.98 18.66
C GLU A 49 -2.91 3.92 19.71
N ASP A 50 -3.53 4.02 20.87
CA ASP A 50 -3.34 3.10 21.99
C ASP A 50 -1.86 2.86 22.34
N GLY A 51 -1.06 3.94 22.37
CA GLY A 51 0.38 3.89 22.66
C GLY A 51 1.25 3.34 21.53
N ARG A 52 0.68 3.17 20.33
CA ARG A 52 1.43 2.83 19.11
C ARG A 52 1.60 4.08 18.27
N ASP A 53 2.83 4.50 18.15
CA ASP A 53 3.19 5.68 17.37
C ASP A 53 3.73 5.26 16.00
N THR A 54 3.26 5.91 14.97
CA THR A 54 3.74 5.72 13.59
C THR A 54 4.06 7.07 12.99
N LEU A 55 5.27 7.19 12.44
CA LEU A 55 5.72 8.34 11.68
C LEU A 55 5.97 7.90 10.24
N THR A 56 5.28 8.54 9.30
CA THR A 56 5.41 8.27 7.88
C THR A 56 5.85 9.52 7.15
N PHE A 57 6.95 9.45 6.42
CA PHE A 57 7.37 10.43 5.44
C PHE A 57 7.12 9.86 4.05
N LYS A 58 6.31 10.52 3.25
CA LYS A 58 5.97 10.09 1.90
C LYS A 58 5.99 11.25 0.92
N GLY A 59 6.27 10.93 -0.33
CA GLY A 59 6.26 11.92 -1.39
C GLY A 59 6.44 11.29 -2.75
N TYR A 60 6.43 12.15 -3.77
CA TYR A 60 6.66 11.74 -5.13
C TYR A 60 7.34 12.85 -5.95
N TRP A 61 8.00 12.43 -7.03
CA TRP A 61 8.51 13.31 -8.07
C TRP A 61 8.00 12.84 -9.42
N ASP A 62 7.40 13.72 -10.16
CA ASP A 62 7.05 13.46 -11.56
C ASP A 62 8.32 13.58 -12.41
N ILE A 63 8.81 12.45 -12.92
CA ILE A 63 9.98 12.39 -13.81
C ILE A 63 9.57 12.85 -15.21
N SER A 64 8.36 12.47 -15.61
CA SER A 64 7.72 12.86 -16.86
C SER A 64 6.20 12.77 -16.71
N SER A 65 5.46 13.15 -17.76
CA SER A 65 4.00 12.96 -17.77
C SER A 65 3.54 11.49 -17.64
N ALA A 66 4.43 10.55 -17.96
CA ALA A 66 4.13 9.11 -17.94
C ALA A 66 4.77 8.36 -16.75
N ASN A 67 5.70 8.99 -16.04
CA ASN A 67 6.51 8.31 -15.03
C ASN A 67 6.63 9.14 -13.75
N ARG A 68 6.34 8.52 -12.63
CA ARG A 68 6.43 9.10 -11.28
C ARG A 68 7.28 8.21 -10.38
N LEU A 69 8.21 8.81 -9.65
CA LEU A 69 8.91 8.15 -8.55
C LEU A 69 8.18 8.48 -7.25
N VAL A 70 7.74 7.45 -6.55
CA VAL A 70 7.10 7.57 -5.23
C VAL A 70 8.02 6.95 -4.19
N TYR A 71 8.12 7.59 -3.04
CA TYR A 71 8.86 7.07 -1.90
C TYR A 71 8.05 7.16 -0.62
N MET A 72 8.30 6.23 0.27
CA MET A 72 7.71 6.17 1.59
C MET A 72 8.74 5.65 2.58
N LEU A 73 8.87 6.33 3.70
CA LEU A 73 9.66 5.93 4.84
C LEU A 73 8.74 5.90 6.05
N GLU A 74 8.62 4.77 6.70
CA GLU A 74 7.76 4.59 7.85
C GLU A 74 8.55 4.00 9.01
N GLY A 75 8.37 4.58 10.19
CA GLY A 75 8.90 4.06 11.45
C GLY A 75 7.78 3.98 12.48
N SER A 76 7.71 2.90 13.24
CA SER A 76 6.72 2.74 14.30
C SER A 76 7.34 2.33 15.63
N SER A 77 6.65 2.65 16.73
CA SER A 77 7.07 2.27 18.10
C SER A 77 7.11 0.75 18.31
N THR A 78 6.37 -0.02 17.52
CA THR A 78 6.41 -1.48 17.51
C THR A 78 7.58 -2.05 16.72
N SER A 79 8.49 -1.19 16.25
CA SER A 79 9.81 -1.57 15.74
C SER A 79 9.85 -2.08 14.30
N ARG A 80 8.94 -1.65 13.46
CA ARG A 80 9.06 -1.84 12.02
C ARG A 80 9.61 -0.58 11.38
N PHE A 81 10.70 -0.72 10.68
CA PHE A 81 11.16 0.26 9.72
C PHE A 81 10.77 -0.28 8.34
N GLU A 82 10.02 0.50 7.60
CA GLU A 82 9.66 0.21 6.23
C GLU A 82 10.12 1.35 5.33
N PHE A 83 10.84 1.00 4.29
CA PHE A 83 11.23 1.93 3.23
C PHE A 83 10.72 1.36 1.91
N LYS A 84 10.08 2.20 1.11
CA LYS A 84 9.61 1.84 -0.23
C LYS A 84 10.01 2.93 -1.21
N VAL A 85 10.52 2.51 -2.35
CA VAL A 85 10.69 3.36 -3.54
C VAL A 85 10.06 2.63 -4.71
N GLN A 86 9.22 3.32 -5.46
CA GLN A 86 8.58 2.75 -6.63
C GLN A 86 8.55 3.74 -7.78
N LEU A 87 8.70 3.20 -8.97
CA LEU A 87 8.40 3.88 -10.21
C LEU A 87 6.98 3.49 -10.63
N GLU A 88 6.15 4.45 -10.94
CA GLU A 88 4.77 4.18 -11.34
C GLU A 88 4.31 5.11 -12.47
N SER A 89 3.31 4.65 -13.18
CA SER A 89 2.53 5.48 -14.09
C SER A 89 1.57 6.34 -13.28
N PRO A 90 1.55 7.67 -13.41
CA PRO A 90 0.60 8.54 -12.74
C PRO A 90 -0.83 8.43 -13.28
N ILE A 91 -1.06 7.62 -14.31
CA ILE A 91 -2.37 7.41 -14.93
C ILE A 91 -3.26 6.65 -13.96
N LEU A 92 -4.32 7.28 -13.47
CA LEU A 92 -5.28 6.65 -12.55
C LEU A 92 -6.21 5.67 -13.26
N TYR A 93 -6.65 6.03 -14.47
CA TYR A 93 -7.60 5.25 -15.27
C TYR A 93 -7.02 5.01 -16.67
N PRO A 94 -6.34 3.87 -16.90
CA PRO A 94 -5.78 3.57 -18.21
C PRO A 94 -6.88 3.41 -19.25
N LYS A 95 -6.71 4.05 -20.42
CA LYS A 95 -7.54 3.85 -21.59
C LYS A 95 -7.17 2.53 -22.28
N LYS A 96 -7.99 2.12 -23.25
CA LYS A 96 -7.68 0.93 -24.06
C LYS A 96 -6.31 1.11 -24.74
N GLY A 97 -5.41 0.14 -24.51
CA GLY A 97 -4.05 0.17 -25.04
C GLY A 97 -3.01 0.89 -24.18
N GLU A 98 -3.42 1.55 -23.10
CA GLU A 98 -2.48 2.12 -22.13
C GLU A 98 -2.18 1.10 -21.03
N ILE A 99 -0.94 1.12 -20.55
CA ILE A 99 -0.48 0.27 -19.45
C ILE A 99 -0.29 1.15 -18.22
N ARG A 100 -0.98 0.82 -17.15
CA ARG A 100 -0.65 1.33 -15.82
C ARG A 100 0.30 0.36 -15.15
N TYR A 101 1.38 0.86 -14.61
CA TYR A 101 2.36 0.03 -13.92
C TYR A 101 2.81 0.66 -12.61
N ARG A 102 3.28 -0.21 -11.72
CA ARG A 102 3.98 0.11 -10.49
C ARG A 102 5.05 -0.93 -10.27
N ILE A 103 6.30 -0.52 -10.17
CA ILE A 103 7.44 -1.40 -9.93
C ILE A 103 8.25 -0.79 -8.80
N GLY A 104 8.55 -1.55 -7.78
CA GLY A 104 9.24 -1.00 -6.64
C GLY A 104 10.08 -1.98 -5.85
N VAL A 105 10.87 -1.39 -4.97
CA VAL A 105 11.63 -2.11 -3.95
C VAL A 105 11.26 -1.56 -2.59
N GLY A 106 11.09 -2.45 -1.63
CA GLY A 106 10.88 -2.13 -0.22
C GLY A 106 11.92 -2.82 0.65
N ILE A 107 12.22 -2.21 1.78
CA ILE A 107 13.01 -2.82 2.84
C ILE A 107 12.14 -2.81 4.09
N ARG A 108 11.96 -3.98 4.69
CA ARG A 108 11.26 -4.15 5.95
C ARG A 108 12.22 -4.70 6.99
N GLN A 109 12.26 -4.06 8.16
CA GLN A 109 13.01 -4.52 9.31
C GLN A 109 12.07 -4.83 10.46
N SER A 110 12.22 -5.98 11.09
CA SER A 110 11.45 -6.34 12.29
C SER A 110 12.40 -6.56 13.48
N ARG A 111 12.14 -5.90 14.60
CA ARG A 111 12.87 -6.15 15.84
C ARG A 111 12.40 -7.42 16.57
N LEU A 112 11.18 -7.87 16.28
CA LEU A 112 10.57 -9.01 16.97
C LEU A 112 11.03 -10.38 16.44
N THR A 113 11.62 -10.42 15.27
CA THR A 113 12.20 -11.63 14.71
C THR A 113 13.70 -11.45 14.58
N ALA A 114 14.50 -12.37 15.10
CA ALA A 114 15.95 -12.42 14.95
C ALA A 114 16.40 -12.48 13.47
N GLY A 115 15.52 -12.22 12.54
CA GLY A 115 15.64 -12.50 11.13
C GLY A 115 16.14 -11.38 10.23
N GLY A 116 16.47 -10.21 10.74
CA GLY A 116 17.12 -9.19 9.92
C GLY A 116 16.21 -8.48 8.91
N GLN A 117 16.82 -7.88 7.90
CA GLN A 117 16.16 -7.13 6.85
C GLN A 117 15.56 -8.06 5.79
N ILE A 118 14.37 -7.72 5.34
CA ILE A 118 13.70 -8.33 4.19
C ILE A 118 13.63 -7.28 3.10
N ILE A 119 14.16 -7.61 1.94
CA ILE A 119 14.02 -6.82 0.71
C ILE A 119 12.84 -7.39 -0.05
N ILE A 120 11.91 -6.52 -0.43
CA ILE A 120 10.72 -6.88 -1.19
C ILE A 120 10.84 -6.22 -2.55
N LEU A 121 10.87 -7.01 -3.62
CA LEU A 121 10.70 -6.54 -4.98
C LEU A 121 9.26 -6.81 -5.39
N TYR A 122 8.60 -5.83 -5.98
CA TYR A 122 7.22 -6.00 -6.41
C TYR A 122 6.95 -5.26 -7.71
N GLY A 123 5.95 -5.75 -8.43
CA GLY A 123 5.45 -5.14 -9.63
C GLY A 123 3.96 -5.37 -9.80
N GLU A 124 3.29 -4.40 -10.34
CA GLU A 124 1.88 -4.44 -10.70
C GLU A 124 1.73 -3.80 -12.09
N TRP A 125 1.02 -4.47 -12.98
CA TRP A 125 0.71 -3.98 -14.31
C TRP A 125 -0.77 -4.15 -14.57
N LYS A 126 -1.42 -3.08 -15.06
CA LYS A 126 -2.79 -3.10 -15.54
C LYS A 126 -2.83 -2.75 -17.01
N PHE A 127 -3.35 -3.68 -17.79
CA PHE A 127 -3.54 -3.56 -19.23
C PHE A 127 -5.01 -3.21 -19.53
N GLY A 128 -5.34 -1.93 -19.48
CA GLY A 128 -6.72 -1.49 -19.53
C GLY A 128 -7.47 -1.76 -18.20
N ARG A 129 -8.76 -2.10 -18.31
CA ARG A 129 -9.62 -2.37 -17.14
C ARG A 129 -9.71 -3.86 -16.77
N ASP A 130 -9.36 -4.73 -17.69
CA ASP A 130 -9.78 -6.13 -17.66
C ASP A 130 -8.66 -7.11 -17.33
N LEU A 131 -7.40 -6.68 -17.44
CA LEU A 131 -6.24 -7.53 -17.19
C LEU A 131 -5.27 -6.86 -16.23
N GLY A 132 -4.94 -7.54 -15.15
CA GLY A 132 -3.91 -7.16 -14.19
C GLY A 132 -2.90 -8.28 -13.99
N LEU A 133 -1.63 -7.92 -13.82
CA LEU A 133 -0.56 -8.84 -13.43
C LEU A 133 0.11 -8.29 -12.18
N THR A 134 0.50 -9.17 -11.26
CA THR A 134 1.25 -8.84 -10.05
C THR A 134 2.44 -9.76 -9.89
N PHE A 135 3.49 -9.24 -9.29
CA PHE A 135 4.68 -9.98 -8.92
C PHE A 135 5.18 -9.47 -7.58
N GLN A 136 5.59 -10.39 -6.71
CA GLN A 136 6.30 -10.06 -5.49
C GLN A 136 7.39 -11.09 -5.23
N MET A 137 8.55 -10.63 -4.76
CA MET A 137 9.63 -11.48 -4.31
C MET A 137 10.17 -10.93 -2.99
N ASP A 138 10.20 -11.77 -1.99
CA ASP A 138 10.77 -11.49 -0.68
C ASP A 138 12.16 -12.16 -0.58
N TYR A 139 13.18 -11.33 -0.31
CA TYR A 139 14.56 -11.78 -0.14
C TYR A 139 15.07 -11.42 1.25
N GLY A 140 15.63 -12.38 1.94
CA GLY A 140 16.17 -12.16 3.29
C GLY A 140 17.13 -13.24 3.72
N GLN A 141 18.15 -12.86 4.51
CA GLN A 141 19.18 -13.77 4.99
C GLN A 141 19.93 -14.52 3.87
N GLY A 142 20.21 -13.81 2.76
CA GLY A 142 21.00 -14.36 1.66
C GLY A 142 20.25 -15.28 0.70
N LYS A 143 18.92 -15.43 0.83
CA LYS A 143 18.12 -16.28 -0.05
C LYS A 143 16.73 -15.72 -0.32
N VAL A 144 16.10 -16.18 -1.39
CA VAL A 144 14.70 -15.91 -1.71
C VAL A 144 13.83 -16.67 -0.71
N ARG A 145 12.90 -15.96 -0.07
CA ARG A 145 11.97 -16.53 0.92
C ARG A 145 10.62 -16.82 0.35
N ALA A 146 10.15 -15.96 -0.54
CA ALA A 146 8.89 -16.14 -1.23
C ALA A 146 8.93 -15.51 -2.62
N ILE A 147 8.24 -16.11 -3.55
CA ILE A 147 7.92 -15.53 -4.87
C ILE A 147 6.43 -15.73 -5.09
N GLU A 148 5.75 -14.67 -5.48
CA GLU A 148 4.33 -14.69 -5.81
C GLU A 148 4.09 -14.03 -7.17
N PHE A 149 3.31 -14.70 -8.01
CA PHE A 149 2.78 -14.17 -9.26
C PHE A 149 1.26 -14.18 -9.21
N GLY A 150 0.64 -13.11 -9.65
CA GLY A 150 -0.80 -13.02 -9.77
C GLY A 150 -1.22 -12.56 -11.15
N ALA A 151 -2.34 -13.10 -11.63
CA ALA A 151 -3.03 -12.64 -12.82
C ALA A 151 -4.51 -12.45 -12.50
N GLU A 152 -5.04 -11.31 -12.86
CA GLU A 152 -6.45 -10.95 -12.69
C GLU A 152 -7.06 -10.67 -14.05
N VAL A 153 -8.17 -11.30 -14.38
CA VAL A 153 -8.93 -11.06 -15.60
C VAL A 153 -10.37 -10.77 -15.25
N THR A 154 -10.90 -9.66 -15.76
CA THR A 154 -12.31 -9.30 -15.62
C THR A 154 -13.00 -9.38 -16.98
N PHE A 155 -14.12 -10.09 -17.04
CA PHE A 155 -14.93 -10.19 -18.25
C PHE A 155 -16.42 -10.09 -17.87
N GLY A 156 -17.03 -8.99 -18.29
CA GLY A 156 -18.41 -8.69 -17.91
C GLY A 156 -18.56 -8.55 -16.40
N ARG A 157 -19.39 -9.41 -15.79
CA ARG A 157 -19.61 -9.46 -14.34
C ARG A 157 -18.74 -10.47 -13.60
N ASN A 158 -17.88 -11.17 -14.33
CA ASN A 158 -17.01 -12.19 -13.76
C ASN A 158 -15.60 -11.66 -13.56
N LYS A 159 -14.97 -12.09 -12.49
CA LYS A 159 -13.58 -11.83 -12.19
C LYS A 159 -12.89 -13.14 -11.87
N VAL A 160 -11.76 -13.39 -12.50
CA VAL A 160 -10.91 -14.55 -12.25
C VAL A 160 -9.56 -14.07 -11.78
N ILE A 161 -9.09 -14.62 -10.66
CA ILE A 161 -7.75 -14.36 -10.12
C ILE A 161 -7.02 -15.68 -10.05
N LEU A 162 -5.85 -15.73 -10.66
CA LEU A 162 -4.88 -16.82 -10.54
C LEU A 162 -3.71 -16.31 -9.72
N ALA A 163 -3.34 -17.00 -8.65
CA ALA A 163 -2.14 -16.74 -7.88
C ALA A 163 -1.27 -18.00 -7.82
N LEU A 164 0.03 -17.80 -8.08
CA LEU A 164 1.08 -18.80 -7.93
C LEU A 164 2.01 -18.31 -6.83
N LYS A 165 2.17 -19.10 -5.77
CA LYS A 165 3.02 -18.75 -4.63
C LYS A 165 4.01 -19.88 -4.35
N ASN A 166 5.27 -19.54 -4.25
CA ASN A 166 6.32 -20.43 -3.79
C ASN A 166 6.98 -19.81 -2.56
N GLU A 167 6.89 -20.46 -1.42
CA GLU A 167 7.58 -20.10 -0.18
C GLU A 167 8.75 -21.05 0.05
N LEU A 168 9.74 -20.55 0.80
CA LEU A 168 10.92 -21.35 1.17
C LEU A 168 10.47 -22.60 1.94
N ASP A 169 10.95 -23.76 1.48
CA ASP A 169 10.66 -25.08 2.08
C ASP A 169 9.18 -25.54 1.95
N GLU A 170 8.36 -24.85 1.13
CA GLU A 170 6.99 -25.25 0.84
C GLU A 170 6.80 -25.61 -0.65
N PRO A 171 5.86 -26.50 -0.98
CA PRO A 171 5.52 -26.78 -2.37
C PRO A 171 4.86 -25.57 -3.03
N LEU A 172 4.94 -25.52 -4.37
CA LEU A 172 4.28 -24.48 -5.15
C LEU A 172 2.77 -24.48 -4.88
N GLY A 173 2.27 -23.40 -4.32
CA GLY A 173 0.84 -23.15 -4.13
C GLY A 173 0.21 -22.54 -5.38
N ILE A 174 -0.95 -23.04 -5.77
CA ILE A 174 -1.76 -22.51 -6.87
C ILE A 174 -3.15 -22.20 -6.32
N THR A 175 -3.59 -20.95 -6.45
CA THR A 175 -4.93 -20.52 -6.05
C THR A 175 -5.68 -19.97 -7.25
N LEU A 176 -6.88 -20.46 -7.48
CA LEU A 176 -7.81 -19.94 -8.48
C LEU A 176 -9.07 -19.44 -7.76
N THR A 177 -9.36 -18.16 -7.91
CA THR A 177 -10.56 -17.54 -7.34
C THR A 177 -11.44 -17.02 -8.46
N MET A 178 -12.73 -17.39 -8.43
CA MET A 178 -13.73 -16.87 -9.36
C MET A 178 -14.79 -16.13 -8.56
N THR A 179 -15.08 -14.89 -8.96
CA THR A 179 -16.15 -14.05 -8.37
C THR A 179 -17.13 -13.65 -9.44
N HIS A 180 -18.41 -13.61 -9.06
CA HIS A 180 -19.50 -13.13 -9.92
C HIS A 180 -20.32 -12.07 -9.18
N LYS A 181 -20.49 -10.88 -9.77
CA LYS A 181 -21.34 -9.82 -9.21
C LYS A 181 -22.79 -10.03 -9.61
N PHE A 182 -23.64 -10.34 -8.65
CA PHE A 182 -25.08 -10.59 -8.88
C PHE A 182 -25.91 -9.31 -9.00
N LEU A 183 -25.53 -8.25 -8.28
CA LEU A 183 -26.28 -7.01 -8.17
C LEU A 183 -25.42 -5.80 -8.55
N GLU A 184 -25.92 -4.92 -9.39
CA GLU A 184 -25.17 -3.75 -9.88
C GLU A 184 -25.00 -2.65 -8.81
N HIS A 185 -25.88 -2.62 -7.79
CA HIS A 185 -25.91 -1.57 -6.78
C HIS A 185 -25.62 -2.06 -5.36
N LEU A 186 -25.37 -3.33 -5.17
CA LEU A 186 -24.93 -3.91 -3.92
C LEU A 186 -23.58 -4.61 -4.16
N ASP A 187 -22.58 -4.33 -3.36
CA ASP A 187 -21.27 -5.02 -3.39
C ASP A 187 -21.40 -6.45 -2.85
N ALA A 188 -22.41 -7.19 -3.34
CA ALA A 188 -22.61 -8.59 -3.03
C ALA A 188 -21.86 -9.44 -4.06
N GLU A 189 -20.86 -10.19 -3.60
CA GLU A 189 -20.06 -11.11 -4.39
C GLU A 189 -20.29 -12.56 -3.88
N ALA A 190 -20.38 -13.52 -4.80
CA ALA A 190 -20.33 -14.93 -4.47
C ALA A 190 -18.99 -15.53 -4.89
N PHE A 191 -18.43 -16.39 -4.04
CA PHE A 191 -17.16 -17.08 -4.25
C PHE A 191 -17.39 -18.55 -4.56
#